data_0035f526d2e06ef28724fadd5faf29ca
#
_entry.id   0035f526d2e06ef28724fadd5faf29ca
#
_cell.length_a   1.000
_cell.length_b   1.000
_cell.length_c   1.000
_cell.angle_alpha   90.00
_cell.angle_beta   90.00
_cell.angle_gamma   90.00
#
_symmetry.space_group_name_H-M   'P 1'
#
loop_
_entity.id
_entity.type
_entity.pdbx_description
1 polymer ?
#
loop_
_entity_poly.entity_id
_entity_poly.type
_entity_poly.pdbx_seq_one_letter_code
_entity_poly.pdbx_strand_id
1 'polypeptide(L)'
;MVQSTVLESKQNSEDNTRKVIQEQFCVNILEYKIERIKKSEVACIFFAQDKLKKQQVVIKALRSYKDNRYDFSSLEKRQQSQREALRINQKFTDGIYDGLSAIYTPDEKPVWDCEKGDTIYLKGLVSDARDVAKRLGTLREYALIMKELPLENRLDQLLIRASTTEAIQSLLDALIQRIVQLHQDDISHPLSKDSDKNDNRWGYPEQIQKKLAHNFTLYDLIAKRDERLHEEYKGLKRNLRVVVSSPCFKQYFRQRVTEDQIKHCHGDLKADNIWISTRKPEKLDKHGNKAGRHDKHNSKAGKMSRTLNKVLILDAIDFNDSYNHIDTLSDLAMLAIDIEAYTEKQWISEYMFESYKKQTKSNNTKAAKNVFKYYLAEKALVRAAVSICFDHDRDDLPREIGKKFLMIADRNANELMEGVKQENYLHYLVHRPPIEPLLHLIERGVAFIQELPSSFQTKKGVVSVPAR
;
A
#
# COMPACT_ATOMS: atom_id res chain seq x y z
N MET A 1 38.32 -50.32 -43.81
CA MET A 1 37.27 -49.31 -44.15
C MET A 1 36.03 -49.34 -43.31
N VAL A 2 35.77 -50.35 -42.50
CA VAL A 2 34.52 -50.42 -41.66
C VAL A 2 34.71 -49.80 -40.26
N GLN A 3 35.94 -49.59 -39.78
CA GLN A 3 36.17 -48.99 -38.46
C GLN A 3 36.17 -47.45 -38.44
N SER A 4 36.43 -46.80 -39.57
CA SER A 4 36.41 -45.33 -39.67
C SER A 4 34.97 -44.76 -39.72
N THR A 5 34.04 -45.46 -40.36
CA THR A 5 32.64 -45.03 -40.48
C THR A 5 31.84 -45.11 -39.16
N VAL A 6 32.21 -46.01 -38.22
CA VAL A 6 31.57 -46.14 -36.94
C VAL A 6 32.06 -45.06 -35.94
N LEU A 7 33.30 -44.59 -36.09
CA LEU A 7 33.83 -43.50 -35.25
C LEU A 7 33.27 -42.15 -35.67
N GLU A 8 33.10 -41.88 -36.97
CA GLU A 8 32.49 -40.66 -37.49
C GLU A 8 30.98 -40.57 -37.14
N SER A 9 30.24 -41.68 -37.15
CA SER A 9 28.83 -41.70 -36.76
C SER A 9 28.63 -41.49 -35.26
N LYS A 10 29.53 -41.96 -34.40
CA LYS A 10 29.49 -41.69 -32.97
C LYS A 10 29.87 -40.24 -32.62
N GLN A 11 30.89 -39.66 -33.27
CA GLN A 11 31.26 -38.26 -33.08
C GLN A 11 30.17 -37.30 -33.55
N ASN A 12 29.54 -37.55 -34.70
CA ASN A 12 28.39 -36.77 -35.18
C ASN A 12 27.14 -36.88 -34.28
N SER A 13 26.93 -38.04 -33.65
CA SER A 13 25.80 -38.21 -32.69
C SER A 13 26.07 -37.51 -31.33
N GLU A 14 27.31 -37.51 -30.87
CA GLU A 14 27.70 -36.78 -29.66
C GLU A 14 27.71 -35.27 -29.86
N ASP A 15 28.16 -34.77 -31.02
CA ASP A 15 28.11 -33.35 -31.37
C ASP A 15 26.66 -32.85 -31.58
N ASN A 16 25.79 -33.66 -32.21
CA ASN A 16 24.38 -33.33 -32.32
C ASN A 16 23.67 -33.34 -30.95
N THR A 17 23.99 -34.32 -30.12
CA THR A 17 23.43 -34.40 -28.74
C THR A 17 23.93 -33.21 -27.91
N ARG A 18 25.21 -32.84 -28.01
CA ARG A 18 25.77 -31.64 -27.38
C ARG A 18 25.11 -30.37 -27.88
N LYS A 19 24.87 -30.26 -29.20
CA LYS A 19 24.23 -29.09 -29.80
C LYS A 19 22.76 -28.96 -29.40
N VAL A 20 22.00 -30.05 -29.36
CA VAL A 20 20.62 -30.09 -28.89
C VAL A 20 20.54 -29.78 -27.37
N ILE A 21 21.45 -30.33 -26.57
CA ILE A 21 21.55 -29.99 -25.13
C ILE A 21 21.96 -28.52 -25.00
N GLN A 22 22.84 -28.00 -25.80
CA GLN A 22 23.29 -26.62 -25.79
C GLN A 22 22.19 -25.65 -26.20
N GLU A 23 21.36 -26.01 -27.19
CA GLU A 23 20.20 -25.22 -27.60
C GLU A 23 19.06 -25.28 -26.57
N GLN A 24 18.78 -26.42 -25.97
CA GLN A 24 17.80 -26.53 -24.86
C GLN A 24 18.24 -25.79 -23.61
N PHE A 25 19.54 -25.74 -23.32
CA PHE A 25 20.09 -24.96 -22.20
C PHE A 25 20.04 -23.44 -22.45
N CYS A 26 20.21 -22.99 -23.68
CA CYS A 26 20.11 -21.56 -24.03
C CYS A 26 18.67 -21.03 -23.92
N VAL A 27 17.64 -21.87 -24.03
CA VAL A 27 16.24 -21.47 -24.00
C VAL A 27 15.79 -21.07 -22.57
N ASN A 28 16.48 -21.51 -21.50
CA ASN A 28 16.10 -21.28 -20.12
C ASN A 28 16.86 -20.16 -19.41
N ILE A 29 17.82 -19.51 -20.05
CA ILE A 29 18.59 -18.40 -19.50
C ILE A 29 18.25 -17.16 -20.28
N LEU A 30 17.62 -16.20 -19.60
CA LEU A 30 17.28 -14.90 -20.19
C LEU A 30 18.39 -13.91 -19.89
N GLU A 31 18.85 -13.22 -20.89
CA GLU A 31 19.91 -12.22 -20.83
C GLU A 31 19.30 -10.81 -20.90
N TYR A 32 19.51 -10.03 -19.87
CA TYR A 32 18.96 -8.68 -19.73
C TYR A 32 20.08 -7.65 -19.65
N LYS A 33 19.92 -6.56 -20.41
CA LYS A 33 20.78 -5.38 -20.33
C LYS A 33 20.13 -4.35 -19.42
N ILE A 34 20.84 -3.89 -18.39
CA ILE A 34 20.37 -2.87 -17.47
C ILE A 34 20.36 -1.51 -18.16
N GLU A 35 19.22 -0.84 -18.13
CA GLU A 35 19.05 0.51 -18.70
C GLU A 35 19.01 1.59 -17.60
N ARG A 36 18.41 1.27 -16.46
CA ARG A 36 18.27 2.18 -15.32
C ARG A 36 18.23 1.40 -14.02
N ILE A 37 18.73 2.00 -12.94
CA ILE A 37 18.75 1.41 -11.61
C ILE A 37 18.20 2.40 -10.60
N LYS A 38 17.38 1.90 -9.67
CA LYS A 38 17.00 2.59 -8.43
C LYS A 38 17.50 1.74 -7.27
N LYS A 39 18.34 2.32 -6.41
CA LYS A 39 18.91 1.63 -5.23
C LYS A 39 18.33 2.25 -3.95
N SER A 40 18.01 1.40 -2.98
CA SER A 40 17.70 1.77 -1.61
C SER A 40 18.52 0.94 -0.64
N GLU A 41 18.39 1.16 0.65
CA GLU A 41 19.08 0.34 1.67
C GLU A 41 18.63 -1.13 1.61
N VAL A 42 17.36 -1.39 1.28
CA VAL A 42 16.74 -2.72 1.34
C VAL A 42 16.64 -3.42 0.00
N ALA A 43 16.69 -2.70 -1.14
CA ALA A 43 16.47 -3.28 -2.46
C ALA A 43 17.22 -2.55 -3.59
N CYS A 44 17.51 -3.29 -4.65
CA CYS A 44 17.88 -2.76 -5.97
C CYS A 44 16.76 -3.08 -6.96
N ILE A 45 16.32 -2.07 -7.70
CA ILE A 45 15.32 -2.20 -8.76
C ILE A 45 16.01 -1.88 -10.08
N PHE A 46 16.09 -2.87 -10.95
CA PHE A 46 16.68 -2.74 -12.28
C PHE A 46 15.56 -2.64 -13.31
N PHE A 47 15.63 -1.63 -14.14
CA PHE A 47 14.87 -1.51 -15.38
C PHE A 47 15.75 -2.04 -16.48
N ALA A 48 15.34 -3.12 -17.12
CA ALA A 48 16.21 -3.86 -18.02
C ALA A 48 15.47 -4.35 -19.26
N GLN A 49 16.20 -4.51 -20.36
CA GLN A 49 15.69 -4.99 -21.62
C GLN A 49 16.18 -6.41 -21.89
N ASP A 50 15.25 -7.32 -22.18
CA ASP A 50 15.55 -8.64 -22.75
C ASP A 50 16.29 -8.46 -24.10
N LYS A 51 17.49 -8.97 -24.19
CA LYS A 51 18.32 -8.79 -25.40
C LYS A 51 17.73 -9.45 -26.65
N LEU A 52 16.99 -10.54 -26.48
CA LEU A 52 16.37 -11.29 -27.57
C LEU A 52 14.98 -10.73 -27.94
N LYS A 53 14.11 -10.64 -26.99
CA LYS A 53 12.70 -10.26 -27.22
C LYS A 53 12.47 -8.75 -27.25
N LYS A 54 13.46 -7.94 -26.83
CA LYS A 54 13.34 -6.48 -26.69
C LYS A 54 12.23 -6.06 -25.74
N GLN A 55 11.83 -6.96 -24.84
CA GLN A 55 10.82 -6.70 -23.82
C GLN A 55 11.44 -5.95 -22.65
N GLN A 56 10.75 -4.95 -22.15
CA GLN A 56 11.12 -4.23 -20.93
C GLN A 56 10.59 -4.93 -19.69
N VAL A 57 11.44 -5.07 -18.70
CA VAL A 57 11.10 -5.68 -17.41
C VAL A 57 11.65 -4.87 -16.25
N VAL A 58 11.03 -5.03 -15.10
CA VAL A 58 11.54 -4.56 -13.81
C VAL A 58 11.98 -5.77 -13.00
N ILE A 59 13.19 -5.72 -12.47
CA ILE A 59 13.81 -6.78 -11.68
C ILE A 59 14.08 -6.21 -10.30
N LYS A 60 13.37 -6.73 -9.27
CA LYS A 60 13.52 -6.29 -7.87
C LYS A 60 14.32 -7.34 -7.10
N ALA A 61 15.52 -6.99 -6.67
CA ALA A 61 16.38 -7.81 -5.82
C ALA A 61 16.53 -7.18 -4.44
N LEU A 62 16.39 -7.99 -3.37
CA LEU A 62 16.60 -7.52 -2.01
C LEU A 62 18.09 -7.46 -1.68
N ARG A 63 18.50 -6.48 -0.86
CA ARG A 63 19.84 -6.36 -0.32
C ARG A 63 19.94 -7.07 1.04
N SER A 64 21.16 -7.43 1.43
CA SER A 64 21.41 -7.86 2.81
C SER A 64 21.17 -6.68 3.75
N TYR A 65 20.09 -6.76 4.52
CA TYR A 65 19.64 -5.71 5.44
C TYR A 65 18.93 -6.32 6.64
N LYS A 66 19.09 -5.73 7.82
CA LYS A 66 18.36 -6.15 9.01
C LYS A 66 18.06 -4.96 9.91
N ASP A 67 16.79 -4.79 10.26
CA ASP A 67 16.30 -3.89 11.29
C ASP A 67 15.12 -4.53 12.05
N ASN A 68 14.36 -3.74 12.80
CA ASN A 68 13.18 -4.22 13.53
C ASN A 68 11.99 -4.60 12.62
N ARG A 69 12.03 -4.23 11.35
CA ARG A 69 10.96 -4.48 10.36
C ARG A 69 11.33 -5.61 9.41
N TYR A 70 12.62 -5.69 9.01
CA TYR A 70 13.12 -6.58 7.96
C TYR A 70 14.28 -7.44 8.49
N ASP A 71 14.28 -8.70 8.13
CA ASP A 71 15.45 -9.56 8.28
C ASP A 71 15.79 -10.24 6.94
N PHE A 72 16.55 -9.53 6.13
CA PHE A 72 17.08 -9.96 4.84
C PHE A 72 18.56 -10.36 4.92
N SER A 73 19.03 -10.75 6.10
CA SER A 73 20.44 -11.01 6.38
C SER A 73 21.03 -12.18 5.60
N SER A 74 20.24 -13.21 5.28
CA SER A 74 20.71 -14.35 4.48
C SER A 74 19.99 -14.43 3.13
N LEU A 75 20.62 -15.15 2.16
CA LEU A 75 20.06 -15.38 0.84
C LEU A 75 18.71 -16.12 0.91
N GLU A 76 18.59 -17.11 1.82
CA GLU A 76 17.38 -17.90 2.04
C GLU A 76 16.22 -17.02 2.53
N LYS A 77 16.50 -16.10 3.46
CA LYS A 77 15.50 -15.15 3.96
C LYS A 77 15.02 -14.22 2.87
N ARG A 78 15.94 -13.72 2.04
CA ARG A 78 15.56 -12.89 0.89
C ARG A 78 14.76 -13.67 -0.14
N GLN A 79 15.12 -14.91 -0.43
CA GLN A 79 14.35 -15.79 -1.30
C GLN A 79 12.93 -16.02 -0.77
N GLN A 80 12.81 -16.31 0.54
CA GLN A 80 11.51 -16.52 1.19
C GLN A 80 10.65 -15.26 1.13
N SER A 81 11.21 -14.10 1.43
CA SER A 81 10.51 -12.82 1.34
C SER A 81 10.05 -12.53 -0.10
N GLN A 82 10.89 -12.76 -1.11
CA GLN A 82 10.51 -12.57 -2.51
C GLN A 82 9.41 -13.55 -2.97
N ARG A 83 9.39 -14.78 -2.47
CA ARG A 83 8.30 -15.73 -2.73
C ARG A 83 6.99 -15.23 -2.15
N GLU A 84 7.02 -14.72 -0.93
CA GLU A 84 5.84 -14.16 -0.28
C GLU A 84 5.37 -12.90 -1.00
N ALA A 85 6.29 -12.01 -1.38
CA ALA A 85 6.00 -10.85 -2.22
C ALA A 85 5.26 -11.24 -3.51
N LEU A 86 5.77 -12.25 -4.22
CA LEU A 86 5.13 -12.74 -5.45
C LEU A 86 3.70 -13.25 -5.15
N ARG A 87 3.56 -14.09 -4.12
CA ARG A 87 2.29 -14.69 -3.74
C ARG A 87 1.22 -13.65 -3.38
N ILE A 88 1.61 -12.65 -2.61
CA ILE A 88 0.70 -11.57 -2.18
C ILE A 88 0.35 -10.69 -3.39
N ASN A 89 1.33 -10.23 -4.13
CA ASN A 89 1.11 -9.27 -5.21
C ASN A 89 0.33 -9.84 -6.40
N GLN A 90 0.43 -11.14 -6.67
CA GLN A 90 -0.40 -11.80 -7.69
C GLN A 90 -1.90 -11.75 -7.39
N LYS A 91 -2.31 -11.56 -6.11
CA LYS A 91 -3.73 -11.38 -5.74
C LYS A 91 -4.27 -10.01 -6.10
N PHE A 92 -3.42 -8.98 -6.01
CA PHE A 92 -3.80 -7.60 -6.31
C PHE A 92 -3.76 -7.30 -7.81
N THR A 93 -2.91 -8.02 -8.58
CA THR A 93 -2.76 -7.72 -9.99
C THR A 93 -2.40 -8.94 -10.83
N ASP A 94 -3.13 -9.15 -11.93
CA ASP A 94 -2.94 -10.28 -12.83
C ASP A 94 -1.96 -9.96 -13.98
N GLY A 95 -1.06 -10.92 -14.26
CA GLY A 95 -0.25 -10.94 -15.48
C GLY A 95 0.84 -9.86 -15.55
N ILE A 96 1.21 -9.28 -14.41
CA ILE A 96 2.33 -8.33 -14.29
C ILE A 96 3.57 -9.01 -13.73
N TYR A 97 3.42 -9.81 -12.69
CA TYR A 97 4.52 -10.55 -12.08
C TYR A 97 4.79 -11.83 -12.87
N ASP A 98 5.94 -11.89 -13.53
CA ASP A 98 6.34 -13.06 -14.34
C ASP A 98 6.89 -14.20 -13.47
N GLY A 99 7.34 -13.90 -12.25
CA GLY A 99 7.79 -14.89 -11.30
C GLY A 99 9.04 -14.49 -10.52
N LEU A 100 9.57 -15.47 -9.80
CA LEU A 100 10.83 -15.39 -9.08
C LEU A 100 11.92 -16.08 -9.89
N SER A 101 13.05 -15.42 -10.06
CA SER A 101 14.21 -15.93 -10.78
C SER A 101 15.50 -15.83 -9.98
N ALA A 102 16.41 -16.75 -10.22
CA ALA A 102 17.79 -16.66 -9.73
C ALA A 102 18.59 -15.69 -10.62
N ILE A 103 19.36 -14.81 -10.02
CA ILE A 103 20.23 -13.84 -10.70
C ILE A 103 21.67 -14.34 -10.67
N TYR A 104 22.32 -14.25 -11.84
CA TYR A 104 23.75 -14.43 -12.02
C TYR A 104 24.33 -13.18 -12.68
N THR A 105 25.51 -12.78 -12.27
CA THR A 105 26.25 -11.65 -12.85
C THR A 105 27.59 -12.14 -13.40
N PRO A 106 28.09 -11.55 -14.52
CA PRO A 106 29.43 -11.80 -15.01
C PRO A 106 30.47 -11.43 -13.92
N ASP A 107 31.67 -12.02 -14.02
CA ASP A 107 32.87 -11.63 -13.25
C ASP A 107 32.66 -11.60 -11.72
N GLU A 108 31.71 -12.42 -11.22
CA GLU A 108 31.40 -12.52 -9.80
C GLU A 108 30.94 -11.20 -9.13
N LYS A 109 30.58 -10.20 -9.91
CA LYS A 109 30.12 -8.89 -9.45
C LYS A 109 28.87 -9.03 -8.56
N PRO A 110 28.82 -8.45 -7.35
CA PRO A 110 27.60 -8.41 -6.57
C PRO A 110 26.45 -7.72 -7.30
N VAL A 111 25.23 -8.20 -7.10
CA VAL A 111 24.03 -7.65 -7.80
C VAL A 111 23.84 -6.15 -7.53
N TRP A 112 24.12 -5.71 -6.31
CA TRP A 112 24.01 -4.29 -5.91
C TRP A 112 25.10 -3.38 -6.43
N ASP A 113 26.18 -3.95 -7.00
CA ASP A 113 27.25 -3.19 -7.65
C ASP A 113 27.06 -3.07 -9.16
N CYS A 114 26.01 -3.71 -9.70
CA CYS A 114 25.65 -3.57 -11.11
C CYS A 114 25.27 -2.14 -11.46
N GLU A 115 25.60 -1.73 -12.69
CA GLU A 115 25.39 -0.39 -13.24
C GLU A 115 24.64 -0.42 -14.56
N LYS A 116 24.25 0.77 -15.07
CA LYS A 116 23.66 0.91 -16.39
C LYS A 116 24.63 0.39 -17.45
N GLY A 117 24.13 -0.45 -18.33
CA GLY A 117 24.93 -1.11 -19.40
C GLY A 117 25.40 -2.51 -19.04
N ASP A 118 25.42 -2.87 -17.74
CA ASP A 118 25.75 -4.23 -17.33
C ASP A 118 24.71 -5.24 -17.81
N THR A 119 25.15 -6.49 -17.93
CA THR A 119 24.28 -7.62 -18.26
C THR A 119 24.05 -8.48 -17.04
N ILE A 120 22.80 -8.87 -16.80
CA ILE A 120 22.42 -9.85 -15.81
C ILE A 120 21.74 -11.04 -16.49
N TYR A 121 21.94 -12.22 -15.92
CA TYR A 121 21.37 -13.46 -16.41
C TYR A 121 20.33 -13.95 -15.41
N LEU A 122 19.12 -14.23 -15.91
CA LEU A 122 18.02 -14.74 -15.11
C LEU A 122 17.72 -16.18 -15.47
N LYS A 123 17.49 -17.00 -14.46
CA LYS A 123 17.07 -18.39 -14.64
C LYS A 123 15.87 -18.68 -13.74
N GLY A 124 14.77 -19.22 -14.32
CA GLY A 124 13.62 -19.70 -13.56
C GLY A 124 14.00 -20.79 -12.56
N LEU A 125 13.32 -20.85 -11.42
CA LEU A 125 13.64 -21.74 -10.29
C LEU A 125 13.37 -23.25 -10.56
N VAL A 126 12.91 -23.63 -11.73
CA VAL A 126 12.39 -24.98 -12.04
C VAL A 126 13.43 -25.99 -12.47
N SER A 127 14.71 -25.64 -12.60
CA SER A 127 15.72 -26.56 -13.11
C SER A 127 16.98 -26.62 -12.23
N ASP A 128 17.65 -27.78 -12.30
CA ASP A 128 18.81 -28.15 -11.49
C ASP A 128 19.92 -27.07 -11.52
N ALA A 129 20.19 -26.50 -10.34
CA ALA A 129 21.13 -25.39 -10.18
C ALA A 129 22.59 -25.75 -10.51
N ARG A 130 22.94 -27.05 -10.50
CA ARG A 130 24.33 -27.52 -10.58
C ARG A 130 24.99 -27.28 -11.93
N ASP A 131 24.26 -27.42 -13.05
CA ASP A 131 24.83 -27.23 -14.38
C ASP A 131 24.93 -25.74 -14.79
N VAL A 132 24.13 -24.90 -14.18
CA VAL A 132 24.13 -23.45 -14.43
C VAL A 132 25.31 -22.77 -13.76
N ALA A 133 25.64 -23.18 -12.54
CA ALA A 133 26.77 -22.64 -11.79
C ALA A 133 28.09 -22.81 -12.55
N LYS A 134 28.26 -23.90 -13.28
CA LYS A 134 29.46 -24.14 -14.12
C LYS A 134 29.62 -23.15 -15.29
N ARG A 135 28.54 -22.52 -15.75
CA ARG A 135 28.51 -21.66 -16.94
C ARG A 135 28.37 -20.18 -16.66
N LEU A 136 27.61 -19.83 -15.61
CA LEU A 136 27.26 -18.46 -15.26
C LEU A 136 27.90 -17.97 -13.97
N GLY A 137 28.73 -18.81 -13.35
CA GLY A 137 29.32 -18.51 -12.05
C GLY A 137 28.35 -18.80 -10.88
N THR A 138 28.62 -18.22 -9.74
CA THR A 138 27.90 -18.44 -8.50
C THR A 138 26.53 -17.71 -8.53
N LEU A 139 25.50 -18.37 -7.97
CA LEU A 139 24.22 -17.71 -7.69
C LEU A 139 24.44 -16.47 -6.80
N ARG A 140 23.99 -15.32 -7.27
CA ARG A 140 24.19 -14.05 -6.58
C ARG A 140 23.02 -13.64 -5.73
N GLU A 141 21.80 -13.76 -6.29
CA GLU A 141 20.60 -13.31 -5.61
C GLU A 141 19.35 -13.95 -6.22
N TYR A 142 18.22 -13.77 -5.54
CA TYR A 142 16.89 -14.00 -6.10
C TYR A 142 16.20 -12.68 -6.39
N ALA A 143 15.44 -12.62 -7.47
CA ALA A 143 14.69 -11.42 -7.83
C ALA A 143 13.27 -11.71 -8.28
N LEU A 144 12.41 -10.80 -7.95
CA LEU A 144 11.06 -10.74 -8.47
C LEU A 144 11.08 -10.04 -9.84
N ILE A 145 10.54 -10.70 -10.84
CA ILE A 145 10.48 -10.19 -12.20
C ILE A 145 9.06 -9.74 -12.52
N MET A 146 8.94 -8.54 -13.04
CA MET A 146 7.65 -7.96 -13.44
C MET A 146 7.79 -7.17 -14.75
N LYS A 147 6.67 -7.02 -15.45
CA LYS A 147 6.61 -6.18 -16.65
C LYS A 147 6.77 -4.71 -16.27
N GLU A 148 7.56 -3.97 -17.04
CA GLU A 148 7.57 -2.52 -16.90
C GLU A 148 6.24 -1.95 -17.41
N LEU A 149 5.61 -1.10 -16.60
CA LEU A 149 4.36 -0.45 -16.91
C LEU A 149 4.62 0.99 -17.38
N PRO A 150 3.87 1.49 -18.37
CA PRO A 150 4.01 2.87 -18.85
C PRO A 150 3.76 3.87 -17.70
N LEU A 151 4.72 4.75 -17.46
CA LEU A 151 4.67 5.74 -16.37
C LEU A 151 3.47 6.69 -16.52
N GLU A 152 3.11 7.02 -17.76
CA GLU A 152 1.96 7.88 -18.07
C GLU A 152 0.61 7.32 -17.63
N ASN A 153 0.54 6.02 -17.39
CA ASN A 153 -0.67 5.34 -16.88
C ASN A 153 -0.69 5.20 -15.36
N ARG A 154 0.37 5.65 -14.65
CA ARG A 154 0.41 5.63 -13.19
C ARG A 154 -0.53 6.70 -12.63
N LEU A 155 -1.23 6.38 -11.55
CA LEU A 155 -2.31 7.21 -11.03
C LEU A 155 -1.89 8.63 -10.68
N ASP A 156 -0.73 8.81 -10.05
CA ASP A 156 -0.19 10.15 -9.76
C ASP A 156 -0.01 10.99 -11.03
N GLN A 157 0.47 10.38 -12.12
CA GLN A 157 0.63 11.05 -13.42
C GLN A 157 -0.72 11.33 -14.09
N LEU A 158 -1.71 10.47 -13.90
CA LEU A 158 -3.07 10.67 -14.39
C LEU A 158 -3.75 11.81 -13.64
N LEU A 159 -3.59 11.88 -12.32
CA LEU A 159 -4.14 12.94 -11.47
C LEU A 159 -3.57 14.34 -11.80
N ILE A 160 -2.26 14.43 -12.02
CA ILE A 160 -1.60 15.68 -12.45
C ILE A 160 -2.19 16.20 -13.78
N ARG A 161 -2.54 15.28 -14.69
CA ARG A 161 -3.12 15.63 -16.00
C ARG A 161 -4.63 15.83 -16.00
N ALA A 162 -5.32 15.36 -14.96
CA ALA A 162 -6.76 15.49 -14.85
C ALA A 162 -7.14 16.94 -14.49
N SER A 163 -7.59 17.70 -15.47
CA SER A 163 -7.89 19.14 -15.34
C SER A 163 -9.31 19.40 -14.81
N THR A 164 -10.22 18.42 -14.88
CA THR A 164 -11.63 18.59 -14.46
C THR A 164 -11.99 17.68 -13.29
N THR A 165 -13.01 18.07 -12.53
CA THR A 165 -13.56 17.28 -11.45
C THR A 165 -14.12 15.95 -11.95
N GLU A 166 -14.80 15.94 -13.10
CA GLU A 166 -15.40 14.76 -13.72
C GLU A 166 -14.32 13.75 -14.14
N ALA A 167 -13.18 14.22 -14.65
CA ALA A 167 -12.06 13.36 -14.99
C ALA A 167 -11.49 12.67 -13.75
N ILE A 168 -11.33 13.41 -12.65
CA ILE A 168 -10.87 12.85 -11.37
C ILE A 168 -11.91 11.85 -10.84
N GLN A 169 -13.19 12.19 -10.81
CA GLN A 169 -14.26 11.29 -10.36
C GLN A 169 -14.28 9.99 -11.15
N SER A 170 -14.11 10.05 -12.46
CA SER A 170 -14.05 8.84 -13.31
C SER A 170 -12.88 7.92 -12.94
N LEU A 171 -11.72 8.49 -12.59
CA LEU A 171 -10.57 7.70 -12.07
C LEU A 171 -10.91 7.08 -10.72
N LEU A 172 -11.48 7.87 -9.80
CA LEU A 172 -11.87 7.41 -8.46
C LEU A 172 -12.90 6.29 -8.51
N ASP A 173 -13.89 6.37 -9.38
CA ASP A 173 -14.92 5.34 -9.53
C ASP A 173 -14.33 4.00 -9.97
N ALA A 174 -13.42 4.01 -10.95
CA ALA A 174 -12.71 2.80 -11.37
C ALA A 174 -11.85 2.20 -10.25
N LEU A 175 -11.17 3.05 -9.47
CA LEU A 175 -10.36 2.66 -8.32
C LEU A 175 -11.22 2.03 -7.23
N ILE A 176 -12.30 2.71 -6.82
CA ILE A 176 -13.17 2.25 -5.74
C ILE A 176 -13.80 0.93 -6.10
N GLN A 177 -14.26 0.75 -7.34
CA GLN A 177 -14.79 -0.53 -7.81
C GLN A 177 -13.75 -1.66 -7.64
N ARG A 178 -12.48 -1.42 -8.01
CA ARG A 178 -11.41 -2.41 -7.85
C ARG A 178 -11.09 -2.69 -6.40
N ILE A 179 -10.99 -1.65 -5.56
CA ILE A 179 -10.70 -1.78 -4.13
C ILE A 179 -11.81 -2.56 -3.42
N VAL A 180 -13.09 -2.28 -3.72
CA VAL A 180 -14.23 -3.04 -3.17
C VAL A 180 -14.11 -4.52 -3.52
N GLN A 181 -13.81 -4.86 -4.78
CA GLN A 181 -13.58 -6.25 -5.18
C GLN A 181 -12.48 -6.90 -4.35
N LEU A 182 -11.32 -6.25 -4.21
CA LEU A 182 -10.19 -6.76 -3.44
C LEU A 182 -10.50 -6.97 -1.95
N HIS A 183 -11.31 -6.09 -1.36
CA HIS A 183 -11.71 -6.20 0.04
C HIS A 183 -12.85 -7.22 0.28
N GLN A 184 -13.64 -7.52 -0.76
CA GLN A 184 -14.72 -8.52 -0.70
C GLN A 184 -14.25 -9.93 -1.06
N ASP A 185 -13.32 -10.03 -2.02
CA ASP A 185 -12.68 -11.31 -2.29
C ASP A 185 -11.99 -11.71 -0.99
N ASP A 186 -12.54 -12.76 -0.36
CA ASP A 186 -11.94 -13.30 0.87
C ASP A 186 -10.55 -13.83 0.51
N ILE A 187 -9.58 -12.91 0.56
CA ILE A 187 -8.17 -13.22 0.43
C ILE A 187 -7.72 -13.83 1.76
N SER A 188 -8.64 -14.54 2.42
CA SER A 188 -8.33 -15.34 3.58
C SER A 188 -7.25 -16.32 3.18
N HIS A 189 -6.09 -16.09 3.72
CA HIS A 189 -5.00 -16.99 3.71
C HIS A 189 -5.48 -18.36 4.26
N PRO A 190 -5.12 -19.45 3.65
CA PRO A 190 -4.78 -20.61 4.42
C PRO A 190 -3.39 -20.32 5.03
N LEU A 191 -3.32 -19.38 5.96
CA LEU A 191 -2.24 -19.35 6.92
C LEU A 191 -2.22 -20.74 7.53
N SER A 192 -1.02 -21.30 7.65
CA SER A 192 -0.68 -22.58 8.20
C SER A 192 -1.79 -23.18 9.07
N LYS A 193 -2.06 -24.45 8.96
CA LYS A 193 -3.07 -25.20 9.72
C LYS A 193 -3.06 -24.99 11.24
N ASP A 194 -2.14 -24.16 11.75
CA ASP A 194 -1.88 -23.80 13.15
C ASP A 194 -2.17 -22.34 13.49
N SER A 195 -2.59 -21.47 12.56
CA SER A 195 -3.03 -20.14 12.94
C SER A 195 -4.48 -20.19 13.41
N ASP A 196 -4.68 -19.91 14.69
CA ASP A 196 -5.97 -19.62 15.29
C ASP A 196 -6.82 -18.80 14.32
N LYS A 197 -8.06 -19.23 14.05
CA LYS A 197 -9.04 -18.57 13.17
C LYS A 197 -9.41 -17.14 13.60
N ASN A 198 -8.59 -16.47 14.41
CA ASN A 198 -8.86 -15.21 15.07
C ASN A 198 -7.87 -14.10 14.66
N ASP A 199 -7.58 -13.97 13.36
CA ASP A 199 -6.69 -12.91 12.85
C ASP A 199 -7.29 -11.49 12.88
N ASN A 200 -8.49 -11.34 13.44
CA ASN A 200 -9.11 -10.04 13.70
C ASN A 200 -8.41 -9.24 14.82
N ARG A 201 -7.42 -9.85 15.52
CA ARG A 201 -6.69 -9.21 16.65
C ARG A 201 -6.12 -7.82 16.30
N TRP A 202 -5.72 -7.60 15.04
CA TRP A 202 -5.11 -6.35 14.60
C TRP A 202 -6.06 -5.14 14.58
N GLY A 203 -7.37 -5.39 14.57
CA GLY A 203 -8.41 -4.36 14.64
C GLY A 203 -8.82 -3.95 16.06
N TYR A 204 -8.37 -4.66 17.10
CA TYR A 204 -8.75 -4.32 18.47
C TYR A 204 -8.11 -3.01 18.93
N PRO A 205 -8.79 -2.25 19.80
CA PRO A 205 -8.35 -0.93 20.28
C PRO A 205 -6.92 -0.92 20.81
N GLU A 206 -6.52 -1.98 21.50
CA GLU A 206 -5.20 -2.12 22.13
C GLU A 206 -4.09 -2.19 21.05
N GLN A 207 -4.34 -2.89 19.95
CA GLN A 207 -3.40 -2.97 18.82
C GLN A 207 -3.36 -1.65 18.03
N ILE A 208 -4.51 -1.01 17.85
CA ILE A 208 -4.58 0.32 17.21
C ILE A 208 -3.79 1.35 18.04
N GLN A 209 -3.95 1.35 19.37
CA GLN A 209 -3.19 2.24 20.27
C GLN A 209 -1.69 1.96 20.21
N LYS A 210 -1.28 0.68 20.20
CA LYS A 210 0.12 0.28 20.08
C LYS A 210 0.72 0.73 18.76
N LYS A 211 -0.01 0.56 17.65
CA LYS A 211 0.39 1.02 16.32
C LYS A 211 0.54 2.54 16.26
N LEU A 212 -0.42 3.28 16.81
CA LEU A 212 -0.35 4.73 16.88
C LEU A 212 0.85 5.21 17.71
N ALA A 213 1.13 4.56 18.84
CA ALA A 213 2.31 4.88 19.66
C ALA A 213 3.61 4.68 18.88
N HIS A 214 3.71 3.62 18.07
CA HIS A 214 4.85 3.41 17.17
C HIS A 214 4.94 4.51 16.10
N ASN A 215 3.82 4.89 15.48
CA ASN A 215 3.79 5.96 14.49
C ASN A 215 4.21 7.32 15.09
N PHE A 216 3.97 7.56 16.37
CA PHE A 216 4.46 8.75 17.05
C PHE A 216 5.98 8.80 17.15
N THR A 217 6.68 7.66 17.20
CA THR A 217 8.16 7.66 17.16
C THR A 217 8.69 8.14 15.81
N LEU A 218 7.98 7.82 14.71
CA LEU A 218 8.29 8.36 13.38
C LEU A 218 8.00 9.86 13.30
N TYR A 219 6.86 10.29 13.83
CA TYR A 219 6.50 11.71 13.87
C TYR A 219 7.53 12.55 14.66
N ASP A 220 8.05 12.02 15.78
CA ASP A 220 9.04 12.71 16.61
C ASP A 220 10.38 12.93 15.86
N LEU A 221 10.65 12.18 14.78
CA LEU A 221 11.81 12.43 13.93
C LEU A 221 11.69 13.75 13.14
N ILE A 222 10.48 14.24 12.90
CA ILE A 222 10.24 15.53 12.23
C ILE A 222 10.92 16.66 13.01
N ALA A 223 10.88 16.64 14.36
CA ALA A 223 11.52 17.64 15.20
C ALA A 223 13.03 17.79 14.91
N LYS A 224 13.71 16.68 14.57
CA LYS A 224 15.14 16.68 14.23
C LYS A 224 15.43 17.28 12.85
N ARG A 225 14.43 17.33 11.98
CA ARG A 225 14.56 17.82 10.61
C ARG A 225 13.99 19.24 10.44
N ASP A 226 12.87 19.51 11.13
CA ASP A 226 12.18 20.77 11.08
C ASP A 226 11.43 21.02 12.39
N GLU A 227 12.10 21.68 13.34
CA GLU A 227 11.54 21.99 14.65
C GLU A 227 10.31 22.90 14.56
N ARG A 228 10.31 23.87 13.64
CA ARG A 228 9.18 24.80 13.46
C ARG A 228 7.93 24.04 13.04
N LEU A 229 8.08 23.15 12.07
CA LEU A 229 6.97 22.33 11.58
C LEU A 229 6.46 21.39 12.68
N HIS A 230 7.35 20.80 13.48
CA HIS A 230 6.96 19.97 14.61
C HIS A 230 6.17 20.76 15.67
N GLU A 231 6.60 21.99 15.99
CA GLU A 231 5.89 22.86 16.95
C GLU A 231 4.54 23.32 16.41
N GLU A 232 4.43 23.64 15.12
CA GLU A 232 3.18 24.03 14.47
C GLU A 232 2.09 22.94 14.63
N TYR A 233 2.47 21.66 14.54
CA TYR A 233 1.56 20.52 14.64
C TYR A 233 1.63 19.76 15.96
N LYS A 234 2.17 20.34 17.03
CA LYS A 234 2.32 19.70 18.34
C LYS A 234 1.04 19.18 18.97
N GLY A 235 -0.11 19.77 18.61
CA GLY A 235 -1.45 19.34 19.04
C GLY A 235 -1.88 17.98 18.49
N LEU A 236 -1.36 17.60 17.32
CA LEU A 236 -1.77 16.42 16.58
C LEU A 236 -1.62 15.11 17.38
N LYS A 237 -0.44 14.89 18.00
CA LYS A 237 -0.21 13.71 18.86
C LYS A 237 -1.19 13.61 20.01
N ARG A 238 -1.43 14.75 20.70
CA ARG A 238 -2.36 14.81 21.82
C ARG A 238 -3.78 14.46 21.37
N ASN A 239 -4.24 15.08 20.30
CA ASN A 239 -5.59 14.89 19.79
C ASN A 239 -5.83 13.45 19.37
N LEU A 240 -4.92 12.86 18.59
CA LEU A 240 -5.03 11.45 18.19
C LEU A 240 -4.98 10.48 19.37
N ARG A 241 -4.13 10.76 20.38
CA ARG A 241 -4.08 9.94 21.61
C ARG A 241 -5.40 10.00 22.37
N VAL A 242 -6.00 11.17 22.53
CA VAL A 242 -7.30 11.33 23.20
C VAL A 242 -8.40 10.61 22.42
N VAL A 243 -8.45 10.82 21.10
CA VAL A 243 -9.44 10.18 20.23
C VAL A 243 -9.40 8.65 20.37
N VAL A 244 -8.23 8.03 20.13
CA VAL A 244 -8.12 6.56 20.13
C VAL A 244 -8.32 5.92 21.52
N SER A 245 -8.14 6.71 22.59
CA SER A 245 -8.33 6.25 23.97
C SER A 245 -9.77 6.44 24.46
N SER A 246 -10.60 7.21 23.74
CA SER A 246 -11.97 7.50 24.16
C SER A 246 -12.86 6.24 24.11
N PRO A 247 -13.85 6.12 25.01
CA PRO A 247 -14.75 4.96 25.05
C PRO A 247 -15.49 4.74 23.74
N CYS A 248 -15.96 5.80 23.07
CA CYS A 248 -16.67 5.71 21.79
C CYS A 248 -15.78 5.12 20.69
N PHE A 249 -14.52 5.55 20.56
CA PHE A 249 -13.60 4.99 19.56
C PHE A 249 -13.21 3.55 19.85
N LYS A 250 -13.00 3.18 21.11
CA LYS A 250 -12.81 1.76 21.48
C LYS A 250 -14.00 0.90 21.06
N GLN A 251 -15.22 1.41 21.20
CA GLN A 251 -16.42 0.73 20.73
C GLN A 251 -16.46 0.66 19.19
N TYR A 252 -16.13 1.74 18.49
CA TYR A 252 -16.11 1.77 17.04
C TYR A 252 -15.12 0.76 16.45
N PHE A 253 -13.90 0.66 16.98
CA PHE A 253 -12.93 -0.36 16.53
C PHE A 253 -13.42 -1.79 16.80
N ARG A 254 -14.01 -2.07 17.99
CA ARG A 254 -14.60 -3.38 18.25
C ARG A 254 -15.74 -3.70 17.29
N GLN A 255 -16.57 -2.72 16.95
CA GLN A 255 -17.62 -2.90 15.95
C GLN A 255 -17.04 -3.28 14.58
N ARG A 256 -15.95 -2.64 14.14
CA ARG A 256 -15.27 -3.00 12.89
C ARG A 256 -14.76 -4.45 12.90
N VAL A 257 -14.26 -4.92 14.03
CA VAL A 257 -13.87 -6.32 14.21
C VAL A 257 -15.07 -7.25 14.11
N THR A 258 -16.17 -6.95 14.82
CA THR A 258 -17.38 -7.81 14.80
C THR A 258 -18.10 -7.80 13.45
N GLU A 259 -17.99 -6.74 12.68
CA GLU A 259 -18.50 -6.62 11.31
C GLU A 259 -17.57 -7.26 10.26
N ASP A 260 -16.53 -7.98 10.71
CA ASP A 260 -15.55 -8.65 9.83
C ASP A 260 -14.89 -7.69 8.82
N GLN A 261 -14.51 -6.50 9.27
CA GLN A 261 -13.89 -5.48 8.43
C GLN A 261 -12.35 -5.48 8.49
N ILE A 262 -11.75 -6.34 9.31
CA ILE A 262 -10.31 -6.54 9.36
C ILE A 262 -9.96 -7.62 8.34
N LYS A 263 -9.30 -7.20 7.26
CA LYS A 263 -9.03 -8.06 6.10
C LYS A 263 -7.56 -8.03 5.74
N HIS A 264 -7.14 -8.98 4.92
CA HIS A 264 -5.85 -8.91 4.26
C HIS A 264 -5.91 -7.87 3.14
N CYS A 265 -5.49 -6.66 3.44
CA CYS A 265 -5.47 -5.50 2.56
C CYS A 265 -4.09 -5.30 1.89
N HIS A 266 -3.98 -4.28 1.07
CA HIS A 266 -2.72 -3.91 0.41
C HIS A 266 -1.68 -3.35 1.42
N GLY A 267 -2.12 -2.53 2.37
CA GLY A 267 -1.30 -1.96 3.44
C GLY A 267 -0.52 -0.69 3.08
N ASP A 268 -0.14 -0.51 1.81
CA ASP A 268 0.54 0.70 1.29
C ASP A 268 -0.14 1.17 -0.01
N LEU A 269 -1.46 1.35 0.04
CA LEU A 269 -2.28 1.70 -1.11
C LEU A 269 -2.13 3.21 -1.41
N LYS A 270 -1.26 3.55 -2.36
CA LYS A 270 -0.94 4.93 -2.75
C LYS A 270 -0.88 5.09 -4.26
N ALA A 271 -0.94 6.33 -4.74
CA ALA A 271 -1.09 6.64 -6.17
C ALA A 271 0.08 6.13 -7.03
N ASP A 272 1.29 6.10 -6.51
CA ASP A 272 2.46 5.62 -7.24
C ASP A 272 2.58 4.09 -7.32
N ASN A 273 1.71 3.35 -6.60
CA ASN A 273 1.57 1.90 -6.68
C ASN A 273 0.40 1.45 -7.59
N ILE A 274 -0.27 2.39 -8.27
CA ILE A 274 -1.48 2.12 -9.05
C ILE A 274 -1.31 2.56 -10.50
N TRP A 275 -1.69 1.69 -11.43
CA TRP A 275 -1.77 1.98 -12.87
C TRP A 275 -3.17 1.76 -13.39
N ILE A 276 -3.63 2.69 -14.23
CA ILE A 276 -4.94 2.61 -14.88
C ILE A 276 -4.74 2.66 -16.39
N SER A 277 -5.06 1.56 -17.07
CA SER A 277 -5.02 1.49 -18.53
C SER A 277 -6.43 1.49 -19.11
N THR A 278 -6.66 2.38 -20.07
CA THR A 278 -7.88 2.36 -20.86
C THR A 278 -7.75 1.28 -21.94
N ARG A 279 -8.48 0.18 -21.85
CA ARG A 279 -8.62 -0.74 -22.97
C ARG A 279 -9.66 -0.13 -23.95
N LYS A 280 -9.24 0.17 -25.16
CA LYS A 280 -10.23 0.33 -26.24
C LYS A 280 -10.97 -1.00 -26.34
N PRO A 281 -12.33 -1.01 -26.37
CA PRO A 281 -13.07 -2.25 -26.53
C PRO A 281 -12.58 -2.94 -27.81
N GLU A 282 -12.06 -4.16 -27.69
CA GLU A 282 -11.83 -4.99 -28.87
C GLU A 282 -13.20 -5.23 -29.52
N LYS A 283 -13.35 -4.85 -30.77
CA LYS A 283 -14.56 -5.18 -31.51
C LYS A 283 -14.55 -6.69 -31.72
N LEU A 284 -15.37 -7.38 -30.95
CA LEU A 284 -15.69 -8.78 -31.21
C LEU A 284 -16.77 -8.81 -32.30
N ASP A 285 -16.61 -9.71 -33.28
CA ASP A 285 -17.68 -10.03 -34.22
C ASP A 285 -18.82 -10.77 -33.49
N LYS A 286 -19.92 -11.00 -34.17
CA LYS A 286 -21.12 -11.67 -33.65
C LYS A 286 -20.87 -13.13 -33.20
N HIS A 287 -19.65 -13.65 -33.46
CA HIS A 287 -19.21 -15.00 -33.13
C HIS A 287 -18.07 -15.03 -32.09
N GLY A 288 -17.73 -13.88 -31.48
CA GLY A 288 -16.71 -13.83 -30.44
C GLY A 288 -15.26 -13.79 -30.95
N ASN A 289 -15.04 -13.64 -32.28
CA ASN A 289 -13.71 -13.56 -32.87
C ASN A 289 -13.24 -12.12 -32.99
N LYS A 290 -11.90 -11.88 -32.97
CA LYS A 290 -11.31 -10.56 -33.18
C LYS A 290 -11.61 -10.09 -34.62
N ALA A 291 -12.40 -9.02 -34.75
CA ALA A 291 -12.74 -8.45 -36.05
C ALA A 291 -11.49 -7.91 -36.74
N GLY A 292 -11.13 -8.51 -37.87
CA GLY A 292 -10.11 -8.00 -38.77
C GLY A 292 -10.48 -6.60 -39.31
N ARG A 293 -9.45 -5.81 -39.65
CA ARG A 293 -9.59 -4.48 -40.27
C ARG A 293 -10.23 -4.56 -41.66
N HIS A 294 -11.56 -4.65 -41.78
CA HIS A 294 -12.35 -4.27 -42.95
C HIS A 294 -13.81 -4.38 -42.55
N ASP A 295 -14.46 -3.21 -42.40
CA ASP A 295 -15.72 -2.84 -42.98
C ASP A 295 -16.24 -1.54 -42.37
N LYS A 296 -16.14 -0.48 -43.17
CA LYS A 296 -16.95 0.73 -43.00
C LYS A 296 -18.29 0.44 -43.66
N HIS A 297 -19.37 0.25 -42.93
CA HIS A 297 -20.70 0.79 -43.15
C HIS A 297 -21.75 0.19 -42.22
N ASN A 298 -22.55 1.11 -41.66
CA ASN A 298 -23.86 0.92 -41.05
C ASN A 298 -24.04 -0.03 -39.85
N SER A 299 -24.11 0.55 -38.65
CA SER A 299 -25.18 0.21 -37.71
C SER A 299 -25.39 1.34 -36.68
N LYS A 300 -26.51 2.06 -36.80
CA LYS A 300 -27.12 2.85 -35.74
C LYS A 300 -27.64 1.88 -34.68
N ALA A 301 -26.97 1.81 -33.53
CA ALA A 301 -27.57 1.44 -32.25
C ALA A 301 -26.56 1.83 -31.18
N GLY A 302 -26.76 2.99 -30.56
CA GLY A 302 -25.93 3.50 -29.48
C GLY A 302 -26.08 2.69 -28.21
N LYS A 303 -25.22 1.71 -27.99
CA LYS A 303 -24.79 1.34 -26.65
C LYS A 303 -23.39 1.91 -26.49
N MET A 304 -23.28 2.96 -25.66
CA MET A 304 -22.04 3.56 -25.23
C MET A 304 -21.23 2.43 -24.58
N SER A 305 -20.29 1.86 -25.33
CA SER A 305 -19.35 0.87 -24.82
C SER A 305 -18.53 1.56 -23.74
N ARG A 306 -18.84 1.28 -22.47
CA ARG A 306 -18.00 1.71 -21.35
C ARG A 306 -16.61 1.17 -21.57
N THR A 307 -15.65 2.05 -21.75
CA THR A 307 -14.22 1.72 -21.78
C THR A 307 -13.89 1.09 -20.43
N LEU A 308 -13.62 -0.21 -20.41
CA LEU A 308 -13.26 -0.90 -19.16
C LEU A 308 -11.82 -0.48 -18.81
N ASN A 309 -11.69 0.37 -17.82
CA ASN A 309 -10.39 0.70 -17.25
C ASN A 309 -9.86 -0.51 -16.48
N LYS A 310 -8.68 -1.03 -16.85
CA LYS A 310 -7.98 -2.03 -16.06
C LYS A 310 -7.16 -1.33 -14.99
N VAL A 311 -7.53 -1.50 -13.73
CA VAL A 311 -6.78 -1.02 -12.56
C VAL A 311 -5.82 -2.11 -12.10
N LEU A 312 -4.53 -1.79 -12.08
CA LEU A 312 -3.44 -2.64 -11.59
C LEU A 312 -2.89 -2.01 -10.33
N ILE A 313 -2.79 -2.79 -9.26
CA ILE A 313 -2.28 -2.36 -7.96
C ILE A 313 -1.08 -3.23 -7.62
N LEU A 314 0.06 -2.61 -7.36
CA LEU A 314 1.35 -3.27 -7.18
C LEU A 314 1.97 -2.90 -5.82
N ASP A 315 2.96 -3.70 -5.42
CA ASP A 315 3.82 -3.44 -4.25
C ASP A 315 3.04 -3.45 -2.92
N ALA A 316 2.16 -4.45 -2.74
CA ALA A 316 1.49 -4.70 -1.47
C ALA A 316 2.50 -5.11 -0.38
N ILE A 317 2.20 -4.77 0.87
CA ILE A 317 3.05 -5.14 2.01
C ILE A 317 3.06 -6.66 2.20
N ASP A 318 4.25 -7.24 2.21
CA ASP A 318 4.51 -8.69 2.24
C ASP A 318 5.36 -9.15 3.42
N PHE A 319 5.89 -8.21 4.22
CA PHE A 319 6.90 -8.48 5.25
C PHE A 319 6.37 -8.48 6.69
N ASN A 320 5.14 -8.03 6.92
CA ASN A 320 4.58 -7.94 8.28
C ASN A 320 3.06 -7.91 8.27
N ASP A 321 2.45 -8.96 8.82
CA ASP A 321 1.00 -9.14 8.89
C ASP A 321 0.26 -8.00 9.61
N SER A 322 0.88 -7.35 10.58
CA SER A 322 0.25 -6.21 11.27
C SER A 322 0.02 -4.98 10.38
N TYR A 323 0.69 -4.91 9.21
CA TYR A 323 0.53 -3.82 8.26
C TYR A 323 -0.39 -4.16 7.08
N ASN A 324 -0.67 -5.43 6.82
CA ASN A 324 -1.57 -5.88 5.75
C ASN A 324 -2.89 -6.51 6.26
N HIS A 325 -2.96 -7.05 7.51
CA HIS A 325 -4.21 -7.41 8.17
C HIS A 325 -4.78 -6.20 8.90
N ILE A 326 -5.50 -5.38 8.20
CA ILE A 326 -5.97 -4.07 8.68
C ILE A 326 -7.45 -3.87 8.36
N ASP A 327 -8.04 -2.86 8.98
CA ASP A 327 -9.37 -2.40 8.61
C ASP A 327 -9.37 -1.93 7.15
N THR A 328 -10.35 -2.38 6.36
CA THR A 328 -10.52 -1.99 4.95
C THR A 328 -10.57 -0.47 4.75
N LEU A 329 -11.07 0.27 5.74
CA LEU A 329 -11.06 1.74 5.72
C LEU A 329 -9.67 2.34 5.92
N SER A 330 -8.73 1.61 6.54
CA SER A 330 -7.33 2.04 6.66
C SER A 330 -6.64 2.05 5.29
N ASP A 331 -6.90 1.05 4.46
CA ASP A 331 -6.37 0.97 3.10
C ASP A 331 -6.96 2.07 2.20
N LEU A 332 -8.29 2.25 2.26
CA LEU A 332 -8.99 3.32 1.55
C LEU A 332 -8.49 4.71 1.96
N ALA A 333 -8.26 4.94 3.27
CA ALA A 333 -7.79 6.20 3.80
C ALA A 333 -6.37 6.54 3.30
N MET A 334 -5.47 5.55 3.21
CA MET A 334 -4.13 5.74 2.69
C MET A 334 -4.15 6.32 1.28
N LEU A 335 -5.00 5.75 0.40
CA LEU A 335 -5.14 6.26 -0.96
C LEU A 335 -5.81 7.64 -0.99
N ALA A 336 -6.84 7.85 -0.17
CA ALA A 336 -7.57 9.10 -0.15
C ALA A 336 -6.68 10.29 0.21
N ILE A 337 -5.85 10.16 1.25
CA ILE A 337 -4.91 11.23 1.65
C ILE A 337 -3.83 11.47 0.59
N ASP A 338 -3.38 10.40 -0.05
CA ASP A 338 -2.34 10.50 -1.07
C ASP A 338 -2.87 11.27 -2.29
N ILE A 339 -4.07 10.93 -2.78
CA ILE A 339 -4.72 11.67 -3.88
C ILE A 339 -5.04 13.12 -3.46
N GLU A 340 -5.53 13.35 -2.25
CA GLU A 340 -5.79 14.69 -1.74
C GLU A 340 -4.50 15.55 -1.72
N ALA A 341 -3.38 14.98 -1.25
CA ALA A 341 -2.11 15.70 -1.20
C ALA A 341 -1.58 16.08 -2.59
N TYR A 342 -1.76 15.22 -3.61
CA TYR A 342 -1.38 15.53 -5.00
C TYR A 342 -2.30 16.54 -5.67
N THR A 343 -3.58 16.51 -5.38
CA THR A 343 -4.58 17.32 -6.09
C THR A 343 -5.00 18.58 -5.31
N GLU A 344 -4.70 18.65 -4.02
CA GLU A 344 -5.14 19.68 -3.06
C GLU A 344 -6.68 19.82 -2.94
N LYS A 345 -7.40 18.75 -3.30
CA LYS A 345 -8.87 18.72 -3.33
C LYS A 345 -9.45 17.97 -2.12
N GLN A 346 -9.86 18.71 -1.10
CA GLN A 346 -10.39 18.14 0.16
C GLN A 346 -11.64 17.28 0.00
N TRP A 347 -12.46 17.49 -1.04
CA TRP A 347 -13.67 16.71 -1.30
C TRP A 347 -13.40 15.24 -1.63
N ILE A 348 -12.17 14.89 -2.00
CA ILE A 348 -11.80 13.53 -2.48
C ILE A 348 -12.03 12.48 -1.40
N SER A 349 -11.59 12.75 -0.18
CA SER A 349 -11.73 11.79 0.93
C SER A 349 -13.19 11.45 1.23
N GLU A 350 -14.07 12.47 1.25
CA GLU A 350 -15.51 12.25 1.44
C GLU A 350 -16.14 11.52 0.23
N TYR A 351 -15.77 11.91 -0.99
CA TYR A 351 -16.26 11.25 -2.22
C TYR A 351 -15.87 9.76 -2.24
N MET A 352 -14.63 9.44 -1.93
CA MET A 352 -14.14 8.06 -1.90
C MET A 352 -14.86 7.24 -0.83
N PHE A 353 -15.05 7.79 0.38
CA PHE A 353 -15.78 7.11 1.44
C PHE A 353 -17.23 6.85 1.05
N GLU A 354 -17.97 7.86 0.56
CA GLU A 354 -19.36 7.71 0.17
C GLU A 354 -19.54 6.74 -1.01
N SER A 355 -18.62 6.76 -1.99
CA SER A 355 -18.66 5.83 -3.13
C SER A 355 -18.33 4.40 -2.69
N TYR A 356 -17.38 4.21 -1.77
CA TYR A 356 -17.04 2.92 -1.18
C TYR A 356 -18.21 2.38 -0.34
N LYS A 357 -18.80 3.22 0.51
CA LYS A 357 -19.97 2.89 1.34
C LYS A 357 -21.17 2.42 0.53
N LYS A 358 -21.44 3.03 -0.63
CA LYS A 358 -22.52 2.61 -1.52
C LYS A 358 -22.38 1.18 -2.03
N GLN A 359 -21.14 0.67 -2.12
CA GLN A 359 -20.83 -0.66 -2.63
C GLN A 359 -20.62 -1.69 -1.51
N THR A 360 -20.43 -1.25 -0.27
CA THR A 360 -20.18 -2.10 0.90
C THR A 360 -21.20 -1.81 2.00
N LYS A 361 -22.13 -2.74 2.27
CA LYS A 361 -23.23 -2.52 3.23
C LYS A 361 -22.74 -2.26 4.67
N SER A 362 -21.66 -2.89 5.08
CA SER A 362 -21.08 -2.82 6.43
C SER A 362 -20.46 -1.46 6.79
N ASN A 363 -20.30 -0.57 5.82
CA ASN A 363 -19.66 0.73 6.04
C ASN A 363 -20.66 1.90 6.19
N ASN A 364 -21.96 1.62 6.32
CA ASN A 364 -23.00 2.65 6.43
C ASN A 364 -23.32 2.99 7.92
N THR A 365 -22.30 3.22 8.74
CA THR A 365 -22.47 3.54 10.15
C THR A 365 -21.70 4.81 10.55
N LYS A 366 -22.12 5.46 11.64
CA LYS A 366 -21.37 6.55 12.27
C LYS A 366 -19.96 6.08 12.67
N ALA A 367 -19.86 4.84 13.17
CA ALA A 367 -18.59 4.22 13.52
C ALA A 367 -17.64 4.16 12.32
N ALA A 368 -18.12 3.66 11.17
CA ALA A 368 -17.31 3.59 9.94
C ALA A 368 -16.80 4.98 9.52
N LYS A 369 -17.64 6.01 9.52
CA LYS A 369 -17.24 7.37 9.16
C LYS A 369 -16.17 7.93 10.11
N ASN A 370 -16.33 7.76 11.41
CA ASN A 370 -15.36 8.24 12.39
C ASN A 370 -14.05 7.44 12.35
N VAL A 371 -14.11 6.13 12.16
CA VAL A 371 -12.92 5.27 11.97
C VAL A 371 -12.19 5.63 10.70
N PHE A 372 -12.89 5.92 9.59
CA PHE A 372 -12.26 6.40 8.36
C PHE A 372 -11.52 7.71 8.58
N LYS A 373 -12.14 8.71 9.23
CA LYS A 373 -11.47 9.98 9.59
C LYS A 373 -10.24 9.76 10.47
N TYR A 374 -10.32 8.82 11.43
CA TYR A 374 -9.15 8.45 12.23
C TYR A 374 -8.01 7.95 11.35
N TYR A 375 -8.30 7.06 10.40
CA TYR A 375 -7.28 6.55 9.49
C TYR A 375 -6.77 7.63 8.52
N LEU A 376 -7.59 8.58 8.09
CA LEU A 376 -7.09 9.74 7.33
C LEU A 376 -6.02 10.50 8.13
N ALA A 377 -6.27 10.78 9.41
CA ALA A 377 -5.30 11.47 10.26
C ALA A 377 -4.05 10.62 10.54
N GLU A 378 -4.22 9.34 10.88
CA GLU A 378 -3.12 8.42 11.19
C GLU A 378 -2.23 8.16 9.98
N LYS A 379 -2.80 7.88 8.81
CA LYS A 379 -2.03 7.65 7.58
C LYS A 379 -1.31 8.91 7.10
N ALA A 380 -1.97 10.05 7.18
CA ALA A 380 -1.34 11.32 6.81
C ALA A 380 -0.15 11.67 7.74
N LEU A 381 -0.25 11.40 9.05
CA LEU A 381 0.86 11.54 9.99
C LEU A 381 2.06 10.66 9.59
N VAL A 382 1.82 9.39 9.25
CA VAL A 382 2.89 8.47 8.81
C VAL A 382 3.52 8.94 7.50
N ARG A 383 2.69 9.31 6.50
CA ARG A 383 3.17 9.80 5.20
C ARG A 383 3.99 11.09 5.35
N ALA A 384 3.56 12.00 6.23
CA ALA A 384 4.31 13.21 6.54
C ALA A 384 5.71 12.89 7.08
N ALA A 385 5.78 12.00 8.08
CA ALA A 385 7.06 11.62 8.68
C ALA A 385 7.98 10.93 7.67
N VAL A 386 7.44 10.03 6.83
CA VAL A 386 8.22 9.37 5.77
C VAL A 386 8.75 10.40 4.76
N SER A 387 7.90 11.29 4.26
CA SER A 387 8.31 12.28 3.26
C SER A 387 9.34 13.30 3.80
N ILE A 388 9.18 13.76 5.04
CA ILE A 388 10.07 14.76 5.63
C ILE A 388 11.40 14.14 6.07
N CYS A 389 11.39 12.91 6.59
CA CYS A 389 12.55 12.32 7.26
C CYS A 389 13.37 11.37 6.39
N PHE A 390 12.77 10.71 5.40
CA PHE A 390 13.39 9.61 4.68
C PHE A 390 13.45 9.75 3.17
N ASP A 391 12.68 10.66 2.56
CA ASP A 391 12.68 10.85 1.10
C ASP A 391 13.71 11.95 0.74
N HIS A 392 14.95 11.54 0.51
CA HIS A 392 16.07 12.46 0.26
C HIS A 392 16.40 12.65 -1.21
N ASP A 393 15.79 11.86 -2.11
CA ASP A 393 16.21 11.80 -3.52
C ASP A 393 15.66 12.96 -4.40
N ARG A 394 14.90 13.89 -3.82
CA ARG A 394 14.22 14.95 -4.57
C ARG A 394 14.23 16.26 -3.78
N ASP A 395 15.18 17.12 -3.98
CA ASP A 395 15.24 18.51 -3.45
C ASP A 395 14.13 18.88 -2.43
N ASP A 396 13.47 20.02 -2.54
CA ASP A 396 12.45 20.47 -1.57
C ASP A 396 11.05 19.81 -1.73
N LEU A 397 10.82 19.04 -2.79
CA LEU A 397 9.49 18.47 -3.10
C LEU A 397 8.95 17.52 -2.01
N PRO A 398 9.76 16.63 -1.40
CA PRO A 398 9.30 15.75 -0.32
C PRO A 398 8.85 16.52 0.91
N ARG A 399 9.52 17.62 1.22
CA ARG A 399 9.17 18.48 2.36
C ARG A 399 7.82 19.16 2.13
N GLU A 400 7.56 19.67 0.93
CA GLU A 400 6.29 20.33 0.60
C GLU A 400 5.12 19.32 0.62
N ILE A 401 5.30 18.13 0.06
CA ILE A 401 4.25 17.09 0.16
C ILE A 401 4.05 16.65 1.61
N GLY A 402 5.12 16.57 2.40
CA GLY A 402 5.06 16.25 3.83
C GLY A 402 4.24 17.25 4.63
N LYS A 403 4.36 18.56 4.34
CA LYS A 403 3.52 19.61 4.94
C LYS A 403 2.04 19.42 4.59
N LYS A 404 1.72 19.10 3.34
CA LYS A 404 0.33 18.82 2.93
C LYS A 404 -0.24 17.63 3.72
N PHE A 405 0.53 16.57 3.94
CA PHE A 405 0.12 15.47 4.79
C PHE A 405 -0.09 15.91 6.25
N LEU A 406 0.75 16.76 6.83
CA LEU A 406 0.52 17.29 8.18
C LEU A 406 -0.78 18.10 8.28
N MET A 407 -1.07 18.93 7.28
CA MET A 407 -2.34 19.70 7.21
C MET A 407 -3.55 18.74 7.18
N ILE A 408 -3.49 17.67 6.38
CA ILE A 408 -4.55 16.66 6.30
C ILE A 408 -4.71 15.95 7.65
N ALA A 409 -3.59 15.57 8.29
CA ALA A 409 -3.60 14.89 9.58
C ALA A 409 -4.22 15.75 10.67
N ASP A 410 -3.79 17.00 10.77
CA ASP A 410 -4.24 17.95 11.80
C ASP A 410 -5.72 18.31 11.63
N ARG A 411 -6.17 18.60 10.41
CA ARG A 411 -7.58 18.86 10.12
C ARG A 411 -8.47 17.71 10.61
N ASN A 412 -8.17 16.47 10.21
CA ASN A 412 -8.97 15.32 10.58
C ASN A 412 -8.89 15.02 12.09
N ALA A 413 -7.73 15.17 12.73
CA ALA A 413 -7.56 14.98 14.16
C ALA A 413 -8.36 16.02 14.99
N ASN A 414 -8.41 17.28 14.54
CA ASN A 414 -9.17 18.36 15.18
C ASN A 414 -10.68 18.11 15.06
N GLU A 415 -11.17 17.73 13.86
CA GLU A 415 -12.58 17.38 13.66
C GLU A 415 -13.02 16.20 14.54
N LEU A 416 -12.18 15.17 14.67
CA LEU A 416 -12.45 14.04 15.54
C LEU A 416 -12.47 14.42 17.02
N MET A 417 -11.55 15.29 17.42
CA MET A 417 -11.48 15.78 18.81
C MET A 417 -12.74 16.54 19.21
N GLU A 418 -13.27 17.38 18.32
CA GLU A 418 -14.55 18.07 18.54
C GLU A 418 -15.71 17.07 18.65
N GLY A 419 -15.75 16.03 17.80
CA GLY A 419 -16.74 14.95 17.90
C GLY A 419 -16.68 14.20 19.23
N VAL A 420 -15.48 13.87 19.71
CA VAL A 420 -15.28 13.20 21.01
C VAL A 420 -15.74 14.10 22.17
N LYS A 421 -15.46 15.40 22.14
CA LYS A 421 -15.95 16.35 23.16
C LYS A 421 -17.47 16.39 23.20
N GLN A 422 -18.13 16.47 22.05
CA GLN A 422 -19.60 16.46 21.95
C GLN A 422 -20.20 15.16 22.50
N GLU A 423 -19.65 14.00 22.17
CA GLU A 423 -20.13 12.72 22.67
C GLU A 423 -19.95 12.58 24.18
N ASN A 424 -18.81 13.01 24.72
CA ASN A 424 -18.57 13.02 26.17
C ASN A 424 -19.52 13.98 26.88
N TYR A 425 -19.83 15.14 26.34
CA TYR A 425 -20.78 16.10 26.88
C TYR A 425 -22.21 15.54 26.88
N LEU A 426 -22.64 14.90 25.78
CA LEU A 426 -23.94 14.24 25.69
C LEU A 426 -24.05 13.09 26.69
N HIS A 427 -23.02 12.27 26.83
CA HIS A 427 -22.97 11.21 27.83
C HIS A 427 -23.11 11.77 29.25
N TYR A 428 -22.41 12.87 29.55
CA TYR A 428 -22.53 13.57 30.83
C TYR A 428 -23.96 14.08 31.07
N LEU A 429 -24.60 14.70 30.04
CA LEU A 429 -25.98 15.17 30.16
C LEU A 429 -26.99 14.06 30.42
N VAL A 430 -26.82 12.91 29.78
CA VAL A 430 -27.73 11.76 29.93
C VAL A 430 -27.55 11.05 31.27
N HIS A 431 -26.34 11.00 31.79
CA HIS A 431 -25.99 10.24 32.99
C HIS A 431 -25.74 11.12 34.22
N ARG A 432 -25.98 12.44 34.11
CA ARG A 432 -25.86 13.32 35.29
C ARG A 432 -26.87 12.91 36.34
N PRO A 433 -26.49 12.89 37.63
CA PRO A 433 -27.45 12.67 38.70
C PRO A 433 -28.54 13.76 38.66
N PRO A 434 -29.77 13.45 39.10
CA PRO A 434 -30.85 14.43 39.14
C PRO A 434 -30.39 15.71 39.85
N ILE A 435 -30.77 16.86 39.29
CA ILE A 435 -30.30 18.20 39.76
C ILE A 435 -30.79 18.52 41.17
N GLU A 436 -31.85 17.88 41.64
CA GLU A 436 -32.42 18.10 42.98
C GLU A 436 -31.40 17.96 44.13
N PRO A 437 -30.51 16.94 44.18
CA PRO A 437 -29.47 16.90 45.20
C PRO A 437 -28.46 18.03 45.13
N LEU A 438 -28.24 18.55 43.92
CA LEU A 438 -27.30 19.65 43.66
C LEU A 438 -27.87 21.01 44.11
N LEU A 439 -29.14 21.27 43.89
CA LEU A 439 -29.83 22.47 44.39
C LEU A 439 -29.79 22.52 45.91
N HIS A 440 -30.01 21.40 46.59
CA HIS A 440 -29.91 21.30 48.06
C HIS A 440 -28.48 21.54 48.59
N LEU A 441 -27.44 21.19 47.81
CA LEU A 441 -26.04 21.45 48.16
C LEU A 441 -25.67 22.93 47.96
N ILE A 442 -26.19 23.57 46.93
CA ILE A 442 -26.02 25.00 46.67
C ILE A 442 -26.74 25.83 47.73
N GLU A 443 -27.95 25.43 48.11
CA GLU A 443 -28.73 26.10 49.17
C GLU A 443 -28.07 25.98 50.57
N ARG A 444 -27.25 24.93 50.80
CA ARG A 444 -26.49 24.75 52.04
C ARG A 444 -25.10 25.39 52.03
N GLY A 445 -24.74 26.18 50.99
CA GLY A 445 -23.49 26.91 50.94
C GLY A 445 -22.23 26.05 50.87
N VAL A 446 -22.36 24.80 50.42
CA VAL A 446 -21.22 23.90 50.23
C VAL A 446 -20.61 24.19 48.83
N ALA A 447 -19.39 24.67 48.78
CA ALA A 447 -18.69 25.04 47.56
C ALA A 447 -18.56 23.82 46.64
N PHE A 448 -19.27 23.86 45.53
CA PHE A 448 -19.35 22.81 44.50
C PHE A 448 -18.04 22.56 43.74
N ILE A 449 -17.00 23.33 44.00
CA ILE A 449 -15.71 23.32 43.24
C ILE A 449 -14.85 22.09 43.50
N GLN A 450 -15.15 21.29 44.56
CA GLN A 450 -14.28 20.15 44.92
C GLN A 450 -14.59 18.82 44.21
N GLU A 451 -15.73 18.68 43.54
CA GLU A 451 -16.14 17.42 42.90
C GLU A 451 -16.15 17.43 41.37
N LEU A 452 -15.75 18.52 40.76
CA LEU A 452 -15.55 18.52 39.30
C LEU A 452 -14.30 17.73 38.96
N PRO A 453 -14.39 16.82 37.97
CA PRO A 453 -13.20 16.15 37.44
C PRO A 453 -12.11 17.16 37.10
N SER A 454 -10.87 16.86 37.39
CA SER A 454 -9.71 17.73 37.16
C SER A 454 -9.60 18.28 35.73
N SER A 455 -10.29 17.67 34.78
CA SER A 455 -10.41 18.12 33.38
C SER A 455 -11.25 19.42 33.20
N PHE A 456 -12.01 19.83 34.20
CA PHE A 456 -12.84 21.06 34.17
C PHE A 456 -12.30 22.20 35.03
N GLN A 457 -11.25 21.98 35.80
CA GLN A 457 -10.59 23.03 36.55
C GLN A 457 -9.64 23.81 35.65
N THR A 458 -10.09 24.92 35.08
CA THR A 458 -9.22 25.89 34.44
C THR A 458 -8.40 26.64 35.49
N LYS A 459 -7.10 26.72 35.27
CA LYS A 459 -6.13 27.42 36.16
C LYS A 459 -6.34 28.94 36.30
N LYS A 460 -7.44 29.51 35.86
CA LYS A 460 -7.73 30.96 36.07
C LYS A 460 -9.24 31.22 36.04
N GLY A 461 -9.73 31.84 37.11
CA GLY A 461 -10.93 32.67 37.08
C GLY A 461 -12.17 32.04 37.74
N VAL A 462 -12.48 32.54 38.89
CA VAL A 462 -13.80 32.50 39.51
C VAL A 462 -14.79 33.08 38.49
N VAL A 463 -15.70 32.26 37.98
CA VAL A 463 -16.87 32.75 37.26
C VAL A 463 -17.83 33.34 38.29
N SER A 464 -17.91 34.65 38.38
CA SER A 464 -18.96 35.34 39.12
C SER A 464 -20.29 35.10 38.41
N VAL A 465 -21.20 34.42 39.04
CA VAL A 465 -22.60 34.30 38.61
C VAL A 465 -23.27 35.61 38.97
N PRO A 466 -23.89 36.34 38.02
CA PRO A 466 -24.69 37.52 38.36
C PRO A 466 -25.92 37.08 39.14
N ALA A 467 -26.15 37.73 40.28
CA ALA A 467 -27.37 37.58 41.04
C ALA A 467 -28.58 38.06 40.19
N ARG A 468 -29.53 37.19 40.01
CA ARG A 468 -30.95 37.46 39.87
C ARG A 468 -31.75 36.34 40.57
#